data_f3e96859e2ceca8d1597312de4df35a6
#
_entry.id   f3e96859e2ceca8d1597312de4df35a6
#
_cell.length_a   1.000
_cell.length_b   1.000
_cell.length_c   1.000
_cell.angle_alpha   90.00
_cell.angle_beta   90.00
_cell.angle_gamma   90.00
#
_symmetry.space_group_name_H-M   'P 1'
#
loop_
_entity.id
_entity.type
_entity.pdbx_description
1 polymer ?
#
loop_
_entity_poly.entity_id
_entity_poly.type
_entity_poly.pdbx_seq_one_letter_code
_entity_poly.pdbx_strand_id
1 'polypeptide(L)'
;LDGAVEAYGAGGEDAGKKATEQVNVAYYKFYEKLGFEKTVMASISGSRGTDVEHQFYLVKKVIRDGGSQEELKSSVETLKSMLTEDAITLDGGEAAAQGNGSAAAADSAGGSSSGGAAWQTFLAVLGLTLREGLEAILVIAAIIAYLVKTNSRKYLASVYIGAGLGVLFSVVLAMIFNGIAASLGDAQSGAGQEIFEGVTMFLAVIVLFYVSNWMLSKAEAETWNKYIKDKVQQSIDKGSMYTLSFSAFLAVAREGAELIMFFQGMRANITNNPHMLWAGLALAVVILVIVYFAITKLSVRLPLKPFFTFTSVLMFILCISFVGKGVYELQEADVIGRTVIPWMNGFNFELLGVYDRYENLIPQLILLALTIFTYRRQLGKNKNTKTGR
;
A
#
# COMPACT_ATOMS: atom_id res chain seq x y z
N LEU A 1 28.95 -11.51 5.89
CA LEU A 1 29.45 -11.36 4.53
C LEU A 1 30.66 -12.25 4.26
N ASP A 2 31.63 -12.37 5.19
CA ASP A 2 32.80 -13.27 5.03
C ASP A 2 32.36 -14.73 4.86
N GLY A 3 31.37 -15.20 5.62
CA GLY A 3 30.79 -16.52 5.46
C GLY A 3 30.22 -16.80 4.07
N ALA A 4 29.77 -15.76 3.35
CA ALA A 4 29.33 -15.91 1.97
C ALA A 4 30.49 -16.23 1.01
N VAL A 5 31.64 -15.56 1.19
CA VAL A 5 32.85 -15.82 0.41
C VAL A 5 33.42 -17.21 0.68
N GLU A 6 33.40 -17.64 1.95
CA GLU A 6 33.84 -18.98 2.35
C GLU A 6 32.91 -20.07 1.79
N ALA A 7 31.60 -19.89 1.91
CA ALA A 7 30.60 -20.82 1.40
C ALA A 7 30.69 -20.99 -0.12
N TYR A 8 30.94 -19.89 -0.84
CA TYR A 8 31.12 -19.90 -2.29
C TYR A 8 32.41 -20.60 -2.70
N GLY A 9 33.54 -20.31 -2.00
CA GLY A 9 34.84 -20.90 -2.24
C GLY A 9 34.94 -22.38 -1.89
N ALA A 10 34.09 -22.89 -1.00
CA ALA A 10 34.03 -24.31 -0.68
C ALA A 10 33.59 -25.19 -1.87
N GLY A 11 32.96 -24.58 -2.90
CA GLY A 11 32.49 -25.28 -4.08
C GLY A 11 31.32 -26.25 -3.82
N GLY A 12 30.88 -26.92 -4.88
CA GLY A 12 29.76 -27.87 -4.80
C GLY A 12 28.42 -27.29 -5.26
N GLU A 13 27.45 -28.19 -5.46
CA GLU A 13 26.15 -27.88 -6.08
C GLU A 13 25.32 -26.82 -5.32
N ASP A 14 25.50 -26.74 -3.99
CA ASP A 14 24.78 -25.79 -3.13
C ASP A 14 25.61 -24.58 -2.67
N ALA A 15 26.86 -24.44 -3.13
CA ALA A 15 27.75 -23.36 -2.69
C ALA A 15 27.14 -21.97 -2.96
N GLY A 16 26.60 -21.75 -4.16
CA GLY A 16 25.95 -20.51 -4.54
C GLY A 16 24.71 -20.21 -3.69
N LYS A 17 23.89 -21.20 -3.39
CA LYS A 17 22.71 -21.03 -2.54
C LYS A 17 23.11 -20.63 -1.11
N LYS A 18 24.08 -21.31 -0.52
CA LYS A 18 24.56 -21.01 0.83
C LYS A 18 25.19 -19.62 0.90
N ALA A 19 25.97 -19.24 -0.11
CA ALA A 19 26.57 -17.92 -0.18
C ALA A 19 25.47 -16.82 -0.29
N THR A 20 24.48 -17.01 -1.16
CA THR A 20 23.34 -16.08 -1.30
C THR A 20 22.56 -15.97 0.00
N GLU A 21 22.31 -17.09 0.71
CA GLU A 21 21.64 -17.08 2.00
C GLU A 21 22.39 -16.25 3.06
N GLN A 22 23.72 -16.34 3.10
CA GLN A 22 24.53 -15.53 4.00
C GLN A 22 24.47 -14.03 3.65
N VAL A 23 24.44 -13.68 2.36
CA VAL A 23 24.27 -12.28 1.93
C VAL A 23 22.85 -11.79 2.29
N ASN A 24 21.84 -12.61 2.09
CA ASN A 24 20.45 -12.29 2.45
C ASN A 24 20.29 -12.08 3.96
N VAL A 25 20.95 -12.90 4.79
CA VAL A 25 20.96 -12.68 6.24
C VAL A 25 21.62 -11.35 6.59
N ALA A 26 22.72 -10.99 5.94
CA ALA A 26 23.36 -9.71 6.16
C ALA A 26 22.47 -8.53 5.76
N TYR A 27 21.77 -8.63 4.64
CA TYR A 27 20.86 -7.61 4.14
C TYR A 27 19.60 -7.52 5.01
N TYR A 28 18.73 -8.53 4.97
CA TYR A 28 17.40 -8.47 5.60
C TYR A 28 17.43 -8.41 7.13
N LYS A 29 18.36 -9.13 7.78
CA LYS A 29 18.39 -9.18 9.25
C LYS A 29 19.16 -8.04 9.88
N PHE A 30 20.29 -7.63 9.29
CA PHE A 30 21.19 -6.68 9.92
C PHE A 30 21.13 -5.28 9.30
N TYR A 31 21.06 -5.15 7.99
CA TYR A 31 21.04 -3.86 7.33
C TYR A 31 19.62 -3.24 7.38
N GLU A 32 18.62 -3.96 6.96
CA GLU A 32 17.23 -3.48 6.85
C GLU A 32 16.49 -3.55 8.20
N LYS A 33 16.30 -4.76 8.77
CA LYS A 33 15.44 -4.98 9.95
C LYS A 33 15.91 -4.26 11.21
N LEU A 34 17.22 -4.08 11.41
CA LEU A 34 17.75 -3.29 12.52
C LEU A 34 17.68 -1.78 12.27
N GLY A 35 17.23 -1.34 11.11
CA GLY A 35 17.01 0.06 10.79
C GLY A 35 18.28 0.83 10.41
N PHE A 36 19.40 0.13 10.14
CA PHE A 36 20.64 0.78 9.72
C PHE A 36 20.46 1.50 8.38
N GLU A 37 19.80 0.87 7.41
CA GLU A 37 19.44 1.45 6.13
C GLU A 37 18.68 2.77 6.29
N LYS A 38 17.60 2.77 7.10
CA LYS A 38 16.79 3.97 7.36
C LYS A 38 17.61 5.09 8.00
N THR A 39 18.54 4.72 8.86
CA THR A 39 19.46 5.68 9.50
C THR A 39 20.42 6.27 8.50
N VAL A 40 20.99 5.46 7.60
CA VAL A 40 21.87 5.92 6.49
C VAL A 40 21.10 6.87 5.57
N MET A 41 19.90 6.47 5.12
CA MET A 41 19.08 7.30 4.24
C MET A 41 18.69 8.64 4.88
N ALA A 42 18.37 8.62 6.17
CA ALA A 42 17.93 9.82 6.89
C ALA A 42 19.09 10.75 7.29
N SER A 43 20.23 10.20 7.70
CA SER A 43 21.32 10.97 8.31
C SER A 43 22.49 11.26 7.35
N ILE A 44 22.70 10.42 6.34
CA ILE A 44 23.74 10.63 5.32
C ILE A 44 23.10 11.15 4.03
N SER A 45 22.46 10.28 3.28
CA SER A 45 21.64 10.66 2.10
C SER A 45 20.84 9.47 1.58
N GLY A 46 19.72 9.75 0.89
CA GLY A 46 18.94 8.72 0.18
C GLY A 46 19.77 8.02 -0.92
N SER A 47 20.64 8.76 -1.63
CA SER A 47 21.53 8.18 -2.65
C SER A 47 22.50 7.17 -2.04
N ARG A 48 23.01 7.43 -0.84
CA ARG A 48 23.95 6.51 -0.17
C ARG A 48 23.26 5.18 0.17
N GLY A 49 22.02 5.23 0.67
CA GLY A 49 21.24 4.02 0.91
C GLY A 49 21.05 3.20 -0.36
N THR A 50 20.64 3.85 -1.46
CA THR A 50 20.50 3.21 -2.78
C THR A 50 21.82 2.62 -3.30
N ASP A 51 22.96 3.29 -3.10
CA ASP A 51 24.27 2.78 -3.52
C ASP A 51 24.65 1.51 -2.74
N VAL A 52 24.38 1.46 -1.43
CA VAL A 52 24.63 0.28 -0.59
C VAL A 52 23.71 -0.88 -1.00
N GLU A 53 22.43 -0.65 -1.21
CA GLU A 53 21.51 -1.67 -1.74
C GLU A 53 21.98 -2.21 -3.10
N HIS A 54 22.39 -1.31 -3.98
CA HIS A 54 22.93 -1.71 -5.28
C HIS A 54 24.17 -2.58 -5.13
N GLN A 55 25.04 -2.29 -4.17
CA GLN A 55 26.22 -3.09 -3.91
C GLN A 55 25.86 -4.48 -3.35
N PHE A 56 24.85 -4.61 -2.48
CA PHE A 56 24.30 -5.91 -2.07
C PHE A 56 23.80 -6.70 -3.28
N TYR A 57 23.06 -6.05 -4.18
CA TYR A 57 22.61 -6.67 -5.44
C TYR A 57 23.80 -7.15 -6.30
N LEU A 58 24.87 -6.35 -6.45
CA LEU A 58 26.05 -6.75 -7.23
C LEU A 58 26.74 -7.97 -6.61
N VAL A 59 26.88 -8.06 -5.30
CA VAL A 59 27.40 -9.24 -4.61
C VAL A 59 26.56 -10.47 -4.94
N LYS A 60 25.23 -10.39 -4.83
CA LYS A 60 24.34 -11.50 -5.18
C LYS A 60 24.37 -11.82 -6.67
N LYS A 61 24.55 -10.83 -7.52
CA LYS A 61 24.70 -11.02 -8.96
C LYS A 61 25.96 -11.80 -9.33
N VAL A 62 27.10 -11.51 -8.73
CA VAL A 62 28.34 -12.27 -8.94
C VAL A 62 28.14 -13.76 -8.61
N ILE A 63 27.45 -14.07 -7.50
CA ILE A 63 27.13 -15.45 -7.10
C ILE A 63 26.22 -16.12 -8.13
N ARG A 64 25.16 -15.43 -8.55
CA ARG A 64 24.16 -15.95 -9.49
C ARG A 64 24.72 -16.19 -10.89
N ASP A 65 25.58 -15.30 -11.37
CA ASP A 65 26.17 -15.37 -12.70
C ASP A 65 27.39 -16.33 -12.76
N GLY A 66 27.77 -16.95 -11.61
CA GLY A 66 28.87 -17.89 -11.53
C GLY A 66 30.24 -17.23 -11.63
N GLY A 67 30.36 -15.99 -11.15
CA GLY A 67 31.61 -15.23 -11.14
C GLY A 67 32.73 -15.91 -10.31
N SER A 68 33.94 -15.44 -10.44
CA SER A 68 35.07 -15.99 -9.67
C SER A 68 34.97 -15.66 -8.18
N GLN A 69 35.63 -16.49 -7.34
CA GLN A 69 35.70 -16.22 -5.90
C GLN A 69 36.42 -14.89 -5.61
N GLU A 70 37.38 -14.51 -6.45
CA GLU A 70 38.12 -13.25 -6.32
C GLU A 70 37.19 -12.04 -6.61
N GLU A 71 36.35 -12.13 -7.64
CA GLU A 71 35.35 -11.10 -7.94
C GLU A 71 34.32 -10.96 -6.80
N LEU A 72 33.84 -12.10 -6.25
CA LEU A 72 32.95 -12.08 -5.11
C LEU A 72 33.62 -11.43 -3.89
N LYS A 73 34.86 -11.80 -3.60
CA LYS A 73 35.62 -11.22 -2.49
C LYS A 73 35.82 -9.72 -2.65
N SER A 74 36.20 -9.26 -3.83
CA SER A 74 36.35 -7.82 -4.13
C SER A 74 35.04 -7.06 -3.97
N SER A 75 33.92 -7.62 -4.45
CA SER A 75 32.60 -7.03 -4.32
C SER A 75 32.11 -6.97 -2.85
N VAL A 76 32.41 -8.01 -2.07
CA VAL A 76 32.11 -8.04 -0.62
C VAL A 76 32.99 -7.05 0.15
N GLU A 77 34.26 -6.91 -0.18
CA GLU A 77 35.15 -5.92 0.44
C GLU A 77 34.68 -4.49 0.17
N THR A 78 34.24 -4.20 -1.05
CA THR A 78 33.61 -2.91 -1.40
C THR A 78 32.39 -2.64 -0.53
N LEU A 79 31.47 -3.62 -0.42
CA LEU A 79 30.29 -3.50 0.42
C LEU A 79 30.65 -3.26 1.89
N LYS A 80 31.60 -4.01 2.43
CA LYS A 80 32.06 -3.84 3.82
C LYS A 80 32.69 -2.47 4.06
N SER A 81 33.44 -1.94 3.09
CA SER A 81 34.00 -0.60 3.15
C SER A 81 32.88 0.45 3.21
N MET A 82 31.87 0.33 2.37
CA MET A 82 30.71 1.24 2.37
C MET A 82 29.97 1.22 3.71
N LEU A 83 29.66 0.04 4.23
CA LEU A 83 28.97 -0.10 5.53
C LEU A 83 29.80 0.44 6.70
N THR A 84 31.14 0.25 6.65
CA THR A 84 32.05 0.76 7.70
C THR A 84 32.14 2.28 7.64
N GLU A 85 32.24 2.86 6.45
CA GLU A 85 32.25 4.31 6.25
C GLU A 85 30.95 4.95 6.74
N ASP A 86 29.81 4.33 6.45
CA ASP A 86 28.52 4.78 6.91
C ASP A 86 28.40 4.72 8.44
N ALA A 87 28.87 3.63 9.06
CA ALA A 87 28.89 3.50 10.51
C ALA A 87 29.79 4.59 11.16
N ILE A 88 30.99 4.83 10.62
CA ILE A 88 31.89 5.90 11.11
C ILE A 88 31.22 7.27 10.96
N THR A 89 30.55 7.53 9.83
CA THR A 89 29.87 8.79 9.58
C THR A 89 28.70 9.00 10.56
N LEU A 90 27.95 7.95 10.87
CA LEU A 90 26.84 7.97 11.82
C LEU A 90 27.32 8.14 13.26
N ASP A 91 28.49 7.59 13.62
CA ASP A 91 29.12 7.74 14.95
C ASP A 91 29.80 9.12 15.15
N GLY A 92 29.71 10.03 14.17
CA GLY A 92 30.24 11.41 14.27
C GLY A 92 31.56 11.65 13.53
N GLY A 93 31.95 10.74 12.65
CA GLY A 93 33.14 10.87 11.81
C GLY A 93 34.46 10.75 12.56
N GLU A 94 35.59 11.14 11.93
CA GLU A 94 36.96 11.07 12.51
C GLU A 94 37.13 11.83 13.84
N ALA A 95 36.18 12.72 14.18
CA ALA A 95 36.17 13.44 15.46
C ALA A 95 35.86 12.53 16.67
N ALA A 96 35.20 11.39 16.46
CA ALA A 96 34.89 10.43 17.52
C ALA A 96 36.08 9.48 17.81
N ALA A 97 37.05 9.34 16.90
CA ALA A 97 38.22 8.52 17.09
C ALA A 97 39.26 9.15 18.02
N GLN A 98 39.13 10.44 18.38
CA GLN A 98 39.94 11.12 19.39
C GLN A 98 39.11 11.48 20.62
N GLY A 99 38.95 10.50 21.49
CA GLY A 99 38.29 10.49 22.78
C GLY A 99 37.91 11.80 23.46
N ASN A 100 36.67 12.02 23.73
CA ASN A 100 36.18 12.19 25.09
C ASN A 100 34.64 12.24 25.09
N GLY A 101 34.03 11.49 25.98
CA GLY A 101 32.59 11.32 26.02
C GLY A 101 31.83 12.62 26.29
N SER A 102 30.78 12.79 25.55
CA SER A 102 29.59 13.49 26.01
C SER A 102 28.41 12.97 25.22
N ALA A 103 27.75 11.97 25.77
CA ALA A 103 26.44 11.53 25.32
C ALA A 103 25.41 12.59 25.74
N ALA A 104 25.18 13.55 24.90
CA ALA A 104 24.03 14.44 25.04
C ALA A 104 23.77 15.14 23.69
N ALA A 105 22.54 15.04 23.22
CA ALA A 105 21.98 15.75 22.08
C ALA A 105 22.07 15.07 20.69
N ALA A 106 21.42 13.94 20.53
CA ALA A 106 20.98 13.44 19.24
C ALA A 106 19.45 13.28 19.19
N ASP A 107 18.71 14.29 19.63
CA ASP A 107 17.23 14.27 19.64
C ASP A 107 16.61 15.42 18.83
N SER A 108 17.23 15.85 17.74
CA SER A 108 16.66 16.97 16.95
C SER A 108 16.92 16.97 15.45
N ALA A 109 17.38 15.91 14.80
CA ALA A 109 17.63 15.94 13.35
C ALA A 109 17.07 14.77 12.51
N GLY A 110 16.31 13.84 13.10
CA GLY A 110 15.73 12.68 12.41
C GLY A 110 14.32 12.87 11.84
N GLY A 111 13.88 14.08 11.52
CA GLY A 111 12.47 14.42 11.36
C GLY A 111 11.86 14.46 9.97
N SER A 112 12.57 14.29 8.86
CA SER A 112 11.93 14.59 7.56
C SER A 112 11.63 13.42 6.63
N SER A 113 12.31 12.30 6.67
CA SER A 113 11.94 11.15 5.82
C SER A 113 10.95 10.18 6.51
N SER A 114 11.11 9.90 7.78
CA SER A 114 10.15 9.08 8.54
C SER A 114 8.80 9.79 8.71
N GLY A 115 8.78 11.12 8.78
CA GLY A 115 7.56 11.92 8.82
C GLY A 115 6.73 11.78 7.55
N GLY A 116 7.35 11.78 6.38
CA GLY A 116 6.67 11.66 5.09
C GLY A 116 5.92 10.34 4.94
N ALA A 117 6.58 9.22 5.20
CA ALA A 117 5.99 7.88 5.13
C ALA A 117 4.87 7.68 6.17
N ALA A 118 5.05 8.21 7.39
CA ALA A 118 4.03 8.18 8.44
C ALA A 118 2.76 8.94 8.03
N TRP A 119 2.90 10.17 7.50
CA TRP A 119 1.78 10.96 7.00
C TRP A 119 1.11 10.32 5.78
N GLN A 120 1.88 9.69 4.89
CA GLN A 120 1.34 8.93 3.76
C GLN A 120 0.43 7.80 4.25
N THR A 121 0.90 7.00 5.21
CA THR A 121 0.10 5.92 5.81
C THR A 121 -1.18 6.48 6.44
N PHE A 122 -1.08 7.56 7.23
CA PHE A 122 -2.24 8.21 7.84
C PHE A 122 -3.26 8.69 6.80
N LEU A 123 -2.83 9.44 5.78
CA LEU A 123 -3.71 10.00 4.74
C LEU A 123 -4.33 8.92 3.87
N ALA A 124 -3.58 7.86 3.55
CA ALA A 124 -4.08 6.75 2.76
C ALA A 124 -5.12 5.95 3.56
N VAL A 125 -4.84 5.60 4.81
CA VAL A 125 -5.79 4.90 5.69
C VAL A 125 -7.05 5.74 5.90
N LEU A 126 -6.89 7.03 6.21
CA LEU A 126 -8.01 7.97 6.38
C LEU A 126 -8.84 8.07 5.10
N GLY A 127 -8.21 8.33 3.96
CA GLY A 127 -8.87 8.52 2.68
C GLY A 127 -9.61 7.27 2.19
N LEU A 128 -8.97 6.09 2.27
CA LEU A 128 -9.57 4.81 1.90
C LEU A 128 -10.74 4.46 2.82
N THR A 129 -10.56 4.56 4.13
CA THR A 129 -11.63 4.25 5.10
C THR A 129 -12.83 5.19 4.95
N LEU A 130 -12.58 6.50 4.75
CA LEU A 130 -13.66 7.46 4.49
C LEU A 130 -14.40 7.12 3.21
N ARG A 131 -13.69 6.77 2.15
CA ARG A 131 -14.32 6.42 0.88
C ARG A 131 -15.20 5.19 1.01
N GLU A 132 -14.65 4.05 1.42
CA GLU A 132 -15.41 2.80 1.51
C GLU A 132 -16.54 2.90 2.55
N GLY A 133 -16.24 3.55 3.68
CA GLY A 133 -17.26 3.79 4.70
C GLY A 133 -18.40 4.70 4.23
N LEU A 134 -18.12 5.74 3.45
CA LEU A 134 -19.18 6.59 2.86
C LEU A 134 -19.99 5.84 1.83
N GLU A 135 -19.40 4.97 1.01
CA GLU A 135 -20.14 4.12 0.07
C GLU A 135 -21.10 3.18 0.82
N ALA A 136 -20.63 2.51 1.86
CA ALA A 136 -21.47 1.69 2.73
C ALA A 136 -22.62 2.50 3.36
N ILE A 137 -22.30 3.68 3.92
CA ILE A 137 -23.31 4.57 4.54
C ILE A 137 -24.35 5.03 3.51
N LEU A 138 -23.95 5.39 2.30
CA LEU A 138 -24.86 5.84 1.25
C LEU A 138 -25.85 4.73 0.85
N VAL A 139 -25.38 3.49 0.70
CA VAL A 139 -26.23 2.33 0.39
C VAL A 139 -27.22 2.09 1.53
N ILE A 140 -26.74 2.01 2.76
CA ILE A 140 -27.58 1.77 3.94
C ILE A 140 -28.59 2.91 4.16
N ALA A 141 -28.15 4.18 4.04
CA ALA A 141 -29.03 5.34 4.17
C ALA A 141 -30.10 5.37 3.07
N ALA A 142 -29.76 4.98 1.84
CA ALA A 142 -30.74 4.89 0.76
C ALA A 142 -31.81 3.81 1.02
N ILE A 143 -31.40 2.63 1.54
CA ILE A 143 -32.32 1.56 1.94
C ILE A 143 -33.25 2.05 3.08
N ILE A 144 -32.69 2.68 4.11
CA ILE A 144 -33.45 3.24 5.24
C ILE A 144 -34.44 4.29 4.75
N ALA A 145 -34.00 5.26 3.94
CA ALA A 145 -34.86 6.31 3.40
C ALA A 145 -36.03 5.74 2.59
N TYR A 146 -35.77 4.72 1.79
CA TYR A 146 -36.83 4.02 1.03
C TYR A 146 -37.82 3.32 1.96
N LEU A 147 -37.37 2.57 2.96
CA LEU A 147 -38.20 1.87 3.94
C LEU A 147 -39.09 2.85 4.74
N VAL A 148 -38.55 4.00 5.12
CA VAL A 148 -39.27 5.06 5.81
C VAL A 148 -40.35 5.65 4.88
N LYS A 149 -40.00 5.91 3.62
CA LYS A 149 -40.93 6.47 2.62
C LYS A 149 -42.08 5.51 2.28
N THR A 150 -41.86 4.21 2.26
CA THR A 150 -42.86 3.16 1.99
C THR A 150 -43.61 2.71 3.25
N ASN A 151 -43.44 3.41 4.38
CA ASN A 151 -44.01 3.07 5.69
C ASN A 151 -43.67 1.64 6.18
N SER A 152 -42.54 1.11 5.71
CA SER A 152 -42.09 -0.26 6.00
C SER A 152 -41.06 -0.30 7.13
N ARG A 153 -41.23 0.54 8.18
CA ARG A 153 -40.27 0.70 9.29
C ARG A 153 -39.97 -0.58 10.05
N LYS A 154 -40.85 -1.57 10.01
CA LYS A 154 -40.64 -2.90 10.64
C LYS A 154 -39.38 -3.63 10.13
N TYR A 155 -38.89 -3.30 8.95
CA TYR A 155 -37.69 -3.91 8.35
C TYR A 155 -36.38 -3.19 8.68
N LEU A 156 -36.44 -2.06 9.38
CA LEU A 156 -35.21 -1.29 9.73
C LEU A 156 -34.23 -2.11 10.59
N ALA A 157 -34.76 -2.87 11.56
CA ALA A 157 -33.92 -3.73 12.40
C ALA A 157 -33.12 -4.75 11.58
N SER A 158 -33.75 -5.34 10.54
CA SER A 158 -33.07 -6.30 9.66
C SER A 158 -31.92 -5.67 8.86
N VAL A 159 -32.09 -4.41 8.43
CA VAL A 159 -31.01 -3.66 7.73
C VAL A 159 -29.82 -3.40 8.66
N TYR A 160 -30.09 -2.97 9.90
CA TYR A 160 -29.01 -2.74 10.88
C TYR A 160 -28.31 -4.02 11.30
N ILE A 161 -29.05 -5.13 11.46
CA ILE A 161 -28.44 -6.44 11.75
C ILE A 161 -27.57 -6.88 10.58
N GLY A 162 -28.06 -6.76 9.34
CA GLY A 162 -27.29 -7.08 8.15
C GLY A 162 -26.02 -6.24 8.04
N ALA A 163 -26.10 -4.93 8.24
CA ALA A 163 -24.95 -4.04 8.24
C ALA A 163 -23.93 -4.40 9.34
N GLY A 164 -24.40 -4.66 10.56
CA GLY A 164 -23.54 -5.09 11.68
C GLY A 164 -22.82 -6.41 11.41
N LEU A 165 -23.52 -7.39 10.82
CA LEU A 165 -22.92 -8.65 10.39
C LEU A 165 -21.88 -8.44 9.27
N GLY A 166 -22.10 -7.47 8.36
CA GLY A 166 -21.13 -7.09 7.34
C GLY A 166 -19.84 -6.54 7.93
N VAL A 167 -19.96 -5.66 8.94
CA VAL A 167 -18.78 -5.14 9.67
C VAL A 167 -18.04 -6.28 10.40
N LEU A 168 -18.78 -7.15 11.10
CA LEU A 168 -18.19 -8.30 11.79
C LEU A 168 -17.44 -9.22 10.81
N PHE A 169 -18.05 -9.52 9.66
CA PHE A 169 -17.42 -10.31 8.59
C PHE A 169 -16.11 -9.67 8.12
N SER A 170 -16.10 -8.34 7.93
CA SER A 170 -14.90 -7.60 7.53
C SER A 170 -13.78 -7.73 8.57
N VAL A 171 -14.11 -7.63 9.87
CA VAL A 171 -13.11 -7.82 10.94
C VAL A 171 -12.55 -9.25 10.93
N VAL A 172 -13.41 -10.27 10.77
CA VAL A 172 -12.96 -11.67 10.67
C VAL A 172 -12.07 -11.87 9.44
N LEU A 173 -12.44 -11.28 8.31
CA LEU A 173 -11.64 -11.34 7.09
C LEU A 173 -10.27 -10.69 7.28
N ALA A 174 -10.20 -9.53 7.97
CA ALA A 174 -8.93 -8.87 8.32
C ALA A 174 -8.03 -9.77 9.19
N MET A 175 -8.62 -10.45 10.19
CA MET A 175 -7.87 -11.41 11.03
C MET A 175 -7.32 -12.58 10.22
N ILE A 176 -8.10 -13.15 9.30
CA ILE A 176 -7.68 -14.24 8.41
C ILE A 176 -6.50 -13.79 7.54
N PHE A 177 -6.62 -12.65 6.85
CA PHE A 177 -5.54 -12.13 6.01
C PHE A 177 -4.27 -11.82 6.81
N ASN A 178 -4.42 -11.24 8.01
CA ASN A 178 -3.28 -10.98 8.87
C ASN A 178 -2.61 -12.27 9.36
N GLY A 179 -3.39 -13.30 9.68
CA GLY A 179 -2.86 -14.62 10.06
C GLY A 179 -2.10 -15.30 8.91
N ILE A 180 -2.65 -15.26 7.70
CA ILE A 180 -1.98 -15.80 6.49
C ILE A 180 -0.66 -15.06 6.25
N ALA A 181 -0.67 -13.75 6.29
CA ALA A 181 0.51 -12.93 6.06
C ALA A 181 1.58 -13.14 7.14
N ALA A 182 1.20 -13.33 8.41
CA ALA A 182 2.13 -13.67 9.48
C ALA A 182 2.76 -15.06 9.26
N SER A 183 1.97 -16.07 8.89
CA SER A 183 2.48 -17.41 8.64
C SER A 183 3.43 -17.50 7.44
N LEU A 184 3.25 -16.65 6.43
CA LEU A 184 4.14 -16.56 5.28
C LEU A 184 5.42 -15.78 5.62
N GLY A 185 5.33 -14.74 6.47
CA GLY A 185 6.48 -13.95 6.91
C GLY A 185 7.43 -14.71 7.84
N ASP A 186 6.90 -15.59 8.70
CA ASP A 186 7.72 -16.41 9.63
C ASP A 186 8.38 -17.63 8.95
N ALA A 187 7.84 -18.07 7.80
CA ALA A 187 8.26 -19.32 7.16
C ALA A 187 9.36 -19.14 6.09
N GLN A 188 9.69 -17.90 5.68
CA GLN A 188 10.64 -17.68 4.58
C GLN A 188 11.71 -16.65 4.93
N SER A 189 12.89 -16.81 4.29
CA SER A 189 13.92 -15.77 4.20
C SER A 189 13.29 -14.44 3.77
N GLY A 190 13.87 -13.30 4.17
CA GLY A 190 13.35 -11.96 3.85
C GLY A 190 12.83 -11.78 2.42
N ALA A 191 13.50 -12.39 1.41
CA ALA A 191 13.06 -12.38 0.01
C ALA A 191 11.63 -12.90 -0.22
N GLY A 192 11.15 -13.85 0.56
CA GLY A 192 9.77 -14.36 0.45
C GLY A 192 8.74 -13.35 0.92
N GLN A 193 9.06 -12.56 1.92
CA GLN A 193 8.22 -11.48 2.42
C GLN A 193 8.10 -10.38 1.36
N GLU A 194 9.22 -9.95 0.76
CA GLU A 194 9.27 -8.93 -0.29
C GLU A 194 8.46 -9.35 -1.53
N ILE A 195 8.58 -10.62 -1.96
CA ILE A 195 7.76 -11.16 -3.05
C ILE A 195 6.27 -11.08 -2.70
N PHE A 196 5.91 -11.46 -1.49
CA PHE A 196 4.51 -11.41 -1.04
C PHE A 196 3.98 -9.97 -1.01
N GLU A 197 4.77 -9.02 -0.51
CA GLU A 197 4.41 -7.60 -0.47
C GLU A 197 4.28 -7.04 -1.90
N GLY A 198 5.23 -7.29 -2.79
CA GLY A 198 5.16 -6.87 -4.18
C GLY A 198 3.94 -7.43 -4.93
N VAL A 199 3.68 -8.74 -4.81
CA VAL A 199 2.51 -9.38 -5.44
C VAL A 199 1.20 -8.82 -4.89
N THR A 200 1.10 -8.60 -3.59
CA THR A 200 -0.11 -8.02 -2.96
C THR A 200 -0.34 -6.58 -3.42
N MET A 201 0.71 -5.77 -3.60
CA MET A 201 0.61 -4.43 -4.16
C MET A 201 0.09 -4.44 -5.59
N PHE A 202 0.57 -5.36 -6.46
CA PHE A 202 0.03 -5.50 -7.81
C PHE A 202 -1.43 -5.94 -7.83
N LEU A 203 -1.82 -6.87 -6.95
CA LEU A 203 -3.23 -7.24 -6.79
C LEU A 203 -4.08 -6.03 -6.39
N ALA A 204 -3.61 -5.24 -5.42
CA ALA A 204 -4.28 -4.01 -5.01
C ALA A 204 -4.39 -3.01 -6.17
N VAL A 205 -3.36 -2.86 -7.01
CA VAL A 205 -3.40 -2.00 -8.21
C VAL A 205 -4.49 -2.44 -9.19
N ILE A 206 -4.62 -3.72 -9.47
CA ILE A 206 -5.65 -4.26 -10.37
C ILE A 206 -7.04 -3.91 -9.85
N VAL A 207 -7.28 -4.14 -8.55
CA VAL A 207 -8.57 -3.85 -7.90
C VAL A 207 -8.84 -2.35 -7.89
N LEU A 208 -7.88 -1.53 -7.45
CA LEU A 208 -7.99 -0.07 -7.41
C LEU A 208 -8.28 0.52 -8.80
N PHE A 209 -7.58 0.07 -9.81
CA PHE A 209 -7.76 0.55 -11.19
C PHE A 209 -9.14 0.19 -11.72
N TYR A 210 -9.59 -1.06 -11.49
CA TYR A 210 -10.92 -1.52 -11.89
C TYR A 210 -12.02 -0.69 -11.20
N VAL A 211 -11.92 -0.56 -9.88
CA VAL A 211 -12.90 0.16 -9.05
C VAL A 211 -12.94 1.65 -9.42
N SER A 212 -11.77 2.30 -9.58
CA SER A 212 -11.69 3.71 -10.00
C SER A 212 -12.39 3.98 -11.33
N ASN A 213 -12.18 3.10 -12.33
CA ASN A 213 -12.85 3.23 -13.62
C ASN A 213 -14.35 2.99 -13.52
N TRP A 214 -14.78 2.01 -12.73
CA TRP A 214 -16.18 1.72 -12.50
C TRP A 214 -16.90 2.88 -11.80
N MET A 215 -16.26 3.50 -10.80
CA MET A 215 -16.80 4.63 -10.04
C MET A 215 -16.97 5.88 -10.91
N LEU A 216 -16.00 6.21 -11.74
CA LEU A 216 -16.13 7.33 -12.69
C LEU A 216 -17.34 7.16 -13.62
N SER A 217 -17.67 5.93 -13.99
CA SER A 217 -18.86 5.65 -14.81
C SER A 217 -20.19 5.82 -14.06
N LYS A 218 -20.16 5.73 -12.71
CA LYS A 218 -21.33 5.82 -11.83
C LYS A 218 -21.48 7.17 -11.11
N ALA A 219 -20.59 8.12 -11.35
CA ALA A 219 -20.64 9.46 -10.76
C ALA A 219 -21.91 10.28 -11.13
N GLU A 220 -22.78 9.76 -12.00
CA GLU A 220 -24.10 10.32 -12.27
C GLU A 220 -25.12 9.86 -11.21
N ALA A 221 -25.58 10.81 -10.39
CA ALA A 221 -26.51 10.57 -9.28
C ALA A 221 -27.81 9.86 -9.72
N GLU A 222 -28.27 10.03 -10.96
CA GLU A 222 -29.46 9.37 -11.50
C GLU A 222 -29.26 7.86 -11.66
N THR A 223 -28.10 7.42 -12.15
CA THR A 223 -27.78 6.00 -12.33
C THR A 223 -27.68 5.28 -11.00
N TRP A 224 -27.08 5.94 -9.99
CA TRP A 224 -26.98 5.43 -8.64
C TRP A 224 -28.35 5.28 -7.97
N ASN A 225 -29.17 6.34 -8.01
CA ASN A 225 -30.52 6.31 -7.43
C ASN A 225 -31.42 5.24 -8.07
N LYS A 226 -31.30 5.03 -9.38
CA LYS A 226 -32.05 3.97 -10.09
C LYS A 226 -31.58 2.58 -9.64
N TYR A 227 -30.28 2.36 -9.57
CA TYR A 227 -29.70 1.09 -9.11
C TYR A 227 -30.18 0.70 -7.70
N ILE A 228 -30.16 1.65 -6.75
CA ILE A 228 -30.62 1.40 -5.39
C ILE A 228 -32.14 1.13 -5.37
N LYS A 229 -32.94 1.92 -6.09
CA LYS A 229 -34.40 1.70 -6.17
C LYS A 229 -34.73 0.30 -6.68
N ASP A 230 -34.14 -0.11 -7.79
CA ASP A 230 -34.38 -1.41 -8.41
C ASP A 230 -34.01 -2.57 -7.48
N LYS A 231 -32.87 -2.47 -6.78
CA LYS A 231 -32.42 -3.49 -5.81
C LYS A 231 -33.35 -3.60 -4.60
N VAL A 232 -33.77 -2.46 -4.03
CA VAL A 232 -34.62 -2.44 -2.84
C VAL A 232 -36.05 -2.86 -3.20
N GLN A 233 -36.59 -2.41 -4.35
CA GLN A 233 -37.91 -2.81 -4.83
C GLN A 233 -38.02 -4.33 -5.00
N GLN A 234 -37.03 -4.96 -5.69
CA GLN A 234 -36.97 -6.42 -5.84
C GLN A 234 -36.96 -7.17 -4.50
N SER A 235 -36.31 -6.59 -3.47
CA SER A 235 -36.25 -7.18 -2.14
C SER A 235 -37.57 -7.06 -1.36
N ILE A 236 -38.30 -5.96 -1.55
CA ILE A 236 -39.61 -5.72 -0.90
C ILE A 236 -40.70 -6.55 -1.56
N ASP A 237 -40.69 -6.64 -2.89
CA ASP A 237 -41.69 -7.42 -3.64
C ASP A 237 -41.63 -8.91 -3.27
N LYS A 238 -40.45 -9.41 -2.87
CA LYS A 238 -40.30 -10.77 -2.33
C LYS A 238 -40.68 -10.93 -0.86
N GLY A 239 -41.07 -9.84 -0.15
CA GLY A 239 -41.59 -9.84 1.21
C GLY A 239 -40.69 -10.41 2.31
N SER A 240 -39.42 -10.63 2.03
CA SER A 240 -38.49 -11.34 2.94
C SER A 240 -37.59 -10.41 3.72
N MET A 241 -37.75 -10.43 5.06
CA MET A 241 -36.80 -9.76 5.98
C MET A 241 -35.36 -10.20 5.76
N TYR A 242 -35.13 -11.47 5.44
CA TYR A 242 -33.80 -12.05 5.18
C TYR A 242 -33.16 -11.46 3.94
N THR A 243 -33.90 -11.19 2.87
CA THR A 243 -33.35 -10.62 1.64
C THR A 243 -32.82 -9.20 1.84
N LEU A 244 -33.51 -8.40 2.66
CA LEU A 244 -33.10 -7.04 3.01
C LEU A 244 -31.84 -7.04 3.92
N SER A 245 -31.83 -7.91 4.94
CA SER A 245 -30.68 -8.09 5.82
C SER A 245 -29.47 -8.55 5.04
N PHE A 246 -29.64 -9.54 4.15
CA PHE A 246 -28.56 -10.06 3.31
C PHE A 246 -28.05 -9.03 2.29
N SER A 247 -28.93 -8.21 1.71
CA SER A 247 -28.50 -7.12 0.82
C SER A 247 -27.69 -6.06 1.56
N ALA A 248 -28.07 -5.70 2.79
CA ALA A 248 -27.32 -4.78 3.63
C ALA A 248 -25.97 -5.40 4.06
N PHE A 249 -25.98 -6.68 4.43
CA PHE A 249 -24.76 -7.44 4.73
C PHE A 249 -23.79 -7.42 3.55
N LEU A 250 -24.25 -7.82 2.35
CA LEU A 250 -23.38 -7.88 1.17
C LEU A 250 -22.80 -6.50 0.80
N ALA A 251 -23.60 -5.43 0.94
CA ALA A 251 -23.12 -4.09 0.66
C ALA A 251 -21.96 -3.70 1.60
N VAL A 252 -22.13 -3.89 2.91
CA VAL A 252 -21.10 -3.54 3.89
C VAL A 252 -19.90 -4.50 3.82
N ALA A 253 -20.15 -5.81 3.67
CA ALA A 253 -19.10 -6.81 3.56
C ALA A 253 -18.21 -6.58 2.34
N ARG A 254 -18.80 -6.13 1.23
CA ARG A 254 -18.05 -5.78 0.03
C ARG A 254 -17.10 -4.61 0.28
N GLU A 255 -17.60 -3.48 0.80
CA GLU A 255 -16.76 -2.31 1.05
C GLU A 255 -15.68 -2.61 2.10
N GLY A 256 -16.01 -3.42 3.11
CA GLY A 256 -15.04 -3.91 4.10
C GLY A 256 -13.98 -4.82 3.49
N ALA A 257 -14.34 -5.70 2.56
CA ALA A 257 -13.39 -6.56 1.87
C ALA A 257 -12.43 -5.73 0.97
N GLU A 258 -12.96 -4.72 0.24
CA GLU A 258 -12.15 -3.81 -0.56
C GLU A 258 -11.14 -3.05 0.35
N LEU A 259 -11.59 -2.52 1.48
CA LEU A 259 -10.74 -1.83 2.45
C LEU A 259 -9.60 -2.74 2.98
N ILE A 260 -9.90 -4.00 3.28
CA ILE A 260 -8.90 -4.96 3.76
C ILE A 260 -7.86 -5.26 2.68
N MET A 261 -8.28 -5.47 1.43
CA MET A 261 -7.34 -5.69 0.32
C MET A 261 -6.38 -4.50 0.15
N PHE A 262 -6.89 -3.27 0.30
CA PHE A 262 -6.04 -2.07 0.25
C PHE A 262 -5.06 -2.00 1.41
N PHE A 263 -5.49 -2.37 2.62
CA PHE A 263 -4.59 -2.42 3.78
C PHE A 263 -3.52 -3.50 3.64
N GLN A 264 -3.82 -4.62 3.00
CA GLN A 264 -2.80 -5.63 2.68
C GLN A 264 -1.77 -5.10 1.67
N GLY A 265 -2.20 -4.38 0.63
CA GLY A 265 -1.28 -3.72 -0.32
C GLY A 265 -0.41 -2.61 0.31
N MET A 266 -0.80 -2.11 1.49
CA MET A 266 -0.04 -1.11 2.26
C MET A 266 0.68 -1.70 3.48
N ARG A 267 0.75 -3.03 3.58
CA ARG A 267 1.18 -3.72 4.81
C ARG A 267 2.56 -3.26 5.30
N ALA A 268 3.55 -3.12 4.43
CA ALA A 268 4.88 -2.64 4.76
C ALA A 268 4.82 -1.26 5.44
N ASN A 269 4.12 -0.30 4.83
CA ASN A 269 3.95 1.04 5.39
C ASN A 269 3.22 1.03 6.73
N ILE A 270 2.21 0.16 6.88
CA ILE A 270 1.42 0.01 8.11
C ILE A 270 2.27 -0.60 9.22
N THR A 271 3.05 -1.64 8.93
CA THR A 271 3.91 -2.31 9.91
C THR A 271 4.98 -1.36 10.43
N ASN A 272 5.53 -0.51 9.57
CA ASN A 272 6.51 0.50 9.96
C ASN A 272 5.90 1.65 10.78
N ASN A 273 4.60 1.96 10.61
CA ASN A 273 3.92 3.08 11.26
C ASN A 273 2.55 2.68 11.84
N PRO A 274 2.45 1.74 12.79
CA PRO A 274 1.17 1.20 13.28
C PRO A 274 0.29 2.26 13.97
N HIS A 275 0.90 3.28 14.60
CA HIS A 275 0.13 4.35 15.25
C HIS A 275 -0.63 5.20 14.22
N MET A 276 -0.09 5.39 13.01
CA MET A 276 -0.73 6.16 11.94
C MET A 276 -1.92 5.40 11.33
N LEU A 277 -1.86 4.06 11.28
CA LEU A 277 -3.02 3.24 10.93
C LEU A 277 -4.17 3.50 11.91
N TRP A 278 -3.91 3.35 13.21
CA TRP A 278 -4.95 3.50 14.23
C TRP A 278 -5.49 4.93 14.31
N ALA A 279 -4.63 5.94 14.19
CA ALA A 279 -5.02 7.34 14.16
C ALA A 279 -5.90 7.67 12.95
N GLY A 280 -5.49 7.22 11.74
CA GLY A 280 -6.27 7.41 10.51
C GLY A 280 -7.63 6.70 10.56
N LEU A 281 -7.64 5.45 11.04
CA LEU A 281 -8.87 4.66 11.20
C LEU A 281 -9.82 5.30 12.22
N ALA A 282 -9.32 5.71 13.40
CA ALA A 282 -10.14 6.33 14.44
C ALA A 282 -10.76 7.64 13.95
N LEU A 283 -9.97 8.50 13.30
CA LEU A 283 -10.48 9.75 12.73
C LEU A 283 -11.52 9.49 11.64
N ALA A 284 -11.27 8.51 10.76
CA ALA A 284 -12.22 8.12 9.72
C ALA A 284 -13.55 7.67 10.33
N VAL A 285 -13.53 6.79 11.33
CA VAL A 285 -14.74 6.30 12.01
C VAL A 285 -15.51 7.46 12.65
N VAL A 286 -14.85 8.40 13.32
CA VAL A 286 -15.50 9.59 13.90
C VAL A 286 -16.20 10.41 12.82
N ILE A 287 -15.52 10.68 11.71
CA ILE A 287 -16.10 11.44 10.59
C ILE A 287 -17.29 10.67 9.98
N LEU A 288 -17.17 9.36 9.77
CA LEU A 288 -18.24 8.52 9.22
C LEU A 288 -19.47 8.50 10.11
N VAL A 289 -19.30 8.44 11.43
CA VAL A 289 -20.42 8.52 12.40
C VAL A 289 -21.11 9.89 12.30
N ILE A 290 -20.35 10.99 12.25
CA ILE A 290 -20.91 12.34 12.09
C ILE A 290 -21.70 12.44 10.78
N VAL A 291 -21.11 11.95 9.67
CA VAL A 291 -21.77 11.97 8.35
C VAL A 291 -23.04 11.12 8.35
N TYR A 292 -23.00 9.92 8.95
CA TYR A 292 -24.17 9.06 9.08
C TYR A 292 -25.32 9.78 9.80
N PHE A 293 -25.07 10.44 10.92
CA PHE A 293 -26.08 11.22 11.64
C PHE A 293 -26.56 12.44 10.83
N ALA A 294 -25.67 13.12 10.12
CA ALA A 294 -26.02 14.24 9.27
C ALA A 294 -26.99 13.81 8.14
N ILE A 295 -26.72 12.68 7.49
CA ILE A 295 -27.60 12.17 6.43
C ILE A 295 -28.94 11.71 7.00
N THR A 296 -28.93 10.92 8.08
CA THR A 296 -30.13 10.25 8.59
C THR A 296 -31.04 11.15 9.41
N LYS A 297 -30.48 12.10 10.17
CA LYS A 297 -31.23 13.01 11.07
C LYS A 297 -31.48 14.39 10.47
N LEU A 298 -30.45 14.95 9.78
CA LEU A 298 -30.51 16.32 9.24
C LEU A 298 -30.93 16.36 7.77
N SER A 299 -31.16 15.18 7.12
CA SER A 299 -31.50 15.06 5.69
C SER A 299 -30.54 15.81 4.76
N VAL A 300 -29.29 15.94 5.16
CA VAL A 300 -28.23 16.58 4.35
C VAL A 300 -28.01 15.79 3.08
N ARG A 301 -28.07 16.48 1.93
CA ARG A 301 -27.74 15.87 0.64
C ARG A 301 -26.25 15.99 0.39
N LEU A 302 -25.55 14.86 0.36
CA LEU A 302 -24.14 14.85 -0.01
C LEU A 302 -23.98 15.19 -1.50
N PRO A 303 -22.97 16.01 -1.86
CA PRO A 303 -22.64 16.28 -3.25
C PRO A 303 -21.86 15.07 -3.84
N LEU A 304 -22.59 14.02 -4.25
CA LEU A 304 -22.04 12.73 -4.68
C LEU A 304 -21.03 12.88 -5.83
N LYS A 305 -21.31 13.74 -6.81
CA LYS A 305 -20.48 13.90 -7.99
C LYS A 305 -19.05 14.39 -7.66
N PRO A 306 -18.86 15.52 -6.95
CA PRO A 306 -17.50 15.93 -6.58
C PRO A 306 -16.81 14.94 -5.65
N PHE A 307 -17.55 14.29 -4.74
CA PHE A 307 -17.00 13.26 -3.88
C PHE A 307 -16.44 12.08 -4.68
N PHE A 308 -17.23 11.46 -5.56
CA PHE A 308 -16.75 10.34 -6.37
C PHE A 308 -15.63 10.73 -7.35
N THR A 309 -15.65 11.95 -7.87
CA THR A 309 -14.55 12.43 -8.71
C THR A 309 -13.26 12.57 -7.92
N PHE A 310 -13.30 13.19 -6.74
CA PHE A 310 -12.13 13.37 -5.88
C PHE A 310 -11.53 12.03 -5.43
N THR A 311 -12.39 11.12 -4.95
CA THR A 311 -11.94 9.79 -4.51
C THR A 311 -11.38 8.95 -5.65
N SER A 312 -11.93 9.04 -6.86
CA SER A 312 -11.38 8.35 -8.04
C SER A 312 -10.00 8.87 -8.42
N VAL A 313 -9.77 10.19 -8.35
CA VAL A 313 -8.43 10.77 -8.58
C VAL A 313 -7.44 10.28 -7.52
N LEU A 314 -7.83 10.28 -6.24
CA LEU A 314 -7.01 9.76 -5.16
C LEU A 314 -6.63 8.29 -5.41
N MET A 315 -7.58 7.46 -5.84
CA MET A 315 -7.33 6.05 -6.15
C MET A 315 -6.35 5.87 -7.31
N PHE A 316 -6.42 6.70 -8.36
CA PHE A 316 -5.44 6.64 -9.43
C PHE A 316 -4.03 7.02 -8.96
N ILE A 317 -3.91 8.01 -8.08
CA ILE A 317 -2.63 8.38 -7.47
C ILE A 317 -2.07 7.19 -6.66
N LEU A 318 -2.92 6.54 -5.85
CA LEU A 318 -2.52 5.35 -5.09
C LEU A 318 -2.13 4.17 -6.00
N CYS A 319 -2.85 3.96 -7.11
CA CYS A 319 -2.47 2.94 -8.11
C CYS A 319 -1.05 3.18 -8.64
N ILE A 320 -0.73 4.42 -9.01
CA ILE A 320 0.59 4.78 -9.53
C ILE A 320 1.67 4.54 -8.45
N SER A 321 1.39 4.94 -7.21
CA SER A 321 2.29 4.71 -6.08
C SER A 321 2.52 3.22 -5.83
N PHE A 322 1.46 2.41 -5.81
CA PHE A 322 1.56 0.97 -5.53
C PHE A 322 2.27 0.20 -6.65
N VAL A 323 2.14 0.60 -7.91
CA VAL A 323 2.93 -0.01 -8.99
C VAL A 323 4.42 0.21 -8.77
N GLY A 324 4.83 1.46 -8.45
CA GLY A 324 6.23 1.75 -8.20
C GLY A 324 6.79 0.99 -7.00
N LYS A 325 6.06 1.00 -5.88
CA LYS A 325 6.46 0.25 -4.68
C LYS A 325 6.47 -1.26 -4.92
N GLY A 326 5.47 -1.82 -5.60
CA GLY A 326 5.42 -3.25 -5.88
C GLY A 326 6.57 -3.73 -6.76
N VAL A 327 7.04 -2.90 -7.72
CA VAL A 327 8.27 -3.20 -8.46
C VAL A 327 9.49 -3.11 -7.54
N TYR A 328 9.54 -2.12 -6.65
CA TYR A 328 10.63 -1.95 -5.70
C TYR A 328 10.77 -3.18 -4.79
N GLU A 329 9.67 -3.68 -4.19
CA GLU A 329 9.68 -4.90 -3.37
C GLU A 329 10.18 -6.14 -4.14
N LEU A 330 9.76 -6.30 -5.41
CA LEU A 330 10.27 -7.38 -6.25
C LEU A 330 11.75 -7.20 -6.64
N GLN A 331 12.25 -5.97 -6.66
CA GLN A 331 13.68 -5.70 -6.83
C GLN A 331 14.47 -6.01 -5.55
N GLU A 332 13.90 -5.75 -4.37
CA GLU A 332 14.48 -6.14 -3.08
C GLU A 332 14.62 -7.66 -2.97
N ALA A 333 13.63 -8.40 -3.47
CA ALA A 333 13.66 -9.86 -3.56
C ALA A 333 14.56 -10.41 -4.68
N ASP A 334 15.25 -9.57 -5.45
CA ASP A 334 16.04 -9.94 -6.64
C ASP A 334 15.26 -10.67 -7.74
N VAL A 335 13.93 -10.54 -7.78
CA VAL A 335 13.08 -11.09 -8.84
C VAL A 335 13.16 -10.24 -10.11
N ILE A 336 13.27 -8.92 -9.97
CA ILE A 336 13.40 -7.94 -11.05
C ILE A 336 14.78 -7.28 -10.97
N GLY A 337 15.43 -7.07 -12.13
CA GLY A 337 16.71 -6.39 -12.21
C GLY A 337 16.61 -4.92 -11.78
N ARG A 338 17.76 -4.32 -11.48
CA ARG A 338 17.88 -2.91 -11.05
C ARG A 338 18.75 -2.16 -12.06
N THR A 339 18.17 -1.21 -12.79
CA THR A 339 18.89 -0.34 -13.73
C THR A 339 18.69 1.11 -13.33
N VAL A 340 19.71 1.70 -12.73
CA VAL A 340 19.67 3.09 -12.25
C VAL A 340 19.64 4.06 -13.43
N ILE A 341 18.83 5.11 -13.31
CA ILE A 341 18.72 6.21 -14.27
C ILE A 341 19.80 7.25 -13.94
N PRO A 342 20.84 7.46 -14.80
CA PRO A 342 22.01 8.23 -14.40
C PRO A 342 21.75 9.68 -13.94
N TRP A 343 20.71 10.33 -14.51
CA TRP A 343 20.37 11.72 -14.17
C TRP A 343 19.42 11.83 -12.97
N MET A 344 18.83 10.70 -12.49
CA MET A 344 17.96 10.64 -11.31
C MET A 344 18.61 9.91 -10.13
N ASN A 345 19.89 9.58 -10.23
CA ASN A 345 20.56 8.80 -9.19
C ASN A 345 20.37 9.41 -7.80
N GLY A 346 19.85 8.61 -6.88
CA GLY A 346 19.51 9.01 -5.52
C GLY A 346 18.18 9.77 -5.36
N PHE A 347 17.40 9.95 -6.44
CA PHE A 347 16.06 10.51 -6.33
C PHE A 347 15.07 9.45 -5.86
N ASN A 348 14.55 9.64 -4.65
CA ASN A 348 13.58 8.74 -4.04
C ASN A 348 12.38 9.57 -3.54
N PHE A 349 11.21 9.36 -4.15
CA PHE A 349 9.98 10.01 -3.72
C PHE A 349 8.95 8.95 -3.29
N GLU A 350 9.12 8.46 -2.08
CA GLU A 350 8.33 7.37 -1.48
C GLU A 350 6.81 7.60 -1.54
N LEU A 351 6.36 8.87 -1.43
CA LEU A 351 4.93 9.21 -1.44
C LEU A 351 4.23 8.70 -2.72
N LEU A 352 4.89 8.82 -3.86
CA LEU A 352 4.38 8.35 -5.15
C LEU A 352 5.02 7.04 -5.62
N GLY A 353 5.89 6.44 -4.82
CA GLY A 353 6.62 5.24 -5.21
C GLY A 353 7.52 5.46 -6.43
N VAL A 354 8.05 6.69 -6.60
CA VAL A 354 8.94 7.03 -7.72
C VAL A 354 10.37 6.86 -7.25
N TYR A 355 11.07 5.97 -7.92
CA TYR A 355 12.46 5.62 -7.65
C TYR A 355 13.33 5.92 -8.88
N ASP A 356 14.62 6.00 -8.71
CA ASP A 356 15.63 6.30 -9.73
C ASP A 356 15.94 5.11 -10.69
N ARG A 357 15.00 4.18 -10.88
CA ARG A 357 15.15 2.95 -11.64
C ARG A 357 14.16 2.89 -12.81
N TYR A 358 14.63 2.47 -13.99
CA TYR A 358 13.76 2.34 -15.18
C TYR A 358 12.60 1.38 -14.97
N GLU A 359 12.84 0.27 -14.29
CA GLU A 359 11.85 -0.79 -14.04
C GLU A 359 10.69 -0.30 -13.17
N ASN A 360 10.91 0.69 -12.28
CA ASN A 360 9.87 1.33 -11.50
C ASN A 360 9.09 2.37 -12.30
N LEU A 361 9.82 3.22 -13.03
CA LEU A 361 9.24 4.39 -13.70
C LEU A 361 8.41 3.99 -14.93
N ILE A 362 8.86 3.00 -15.74
CA ILE A 362 8.17 2.59 -16.96
C ILE A 362 6.75 2.08 -16.69
N PRO A 363 6.49 1.14 -15.75
CA PRO A 363 5.14 0.70 -15.42
C PRO A 363 4.25 1.83 -14.88
N GLN A 364 4.80 2.75 -14.10
CA GLN A 364 4.06 3.93 -13.61
C GLN A 364 3.63 4.84 -14.76
N LEU A 365 4.51 5.10 -15.73
CA LEU A 365 4.19 5.90 -16.91
C LEU A 365 3.15 5.21 -17.80
N ILE A 366 3.24 3.89 -17.97
CA ILE A 366 2.24 3.10 -18.71
C ILE A 366 0.88 3.22 -18.00
N LEU A 367 0.82 3.04 -16.69
CA LEU A 367 -0.42 3.15 -15.93
C LEU A 367 -1.00 4.57 -15.98
N LEU A 368 -0.15 5.60 -15.89
CA LEU A 368 -0.55 7.00 -16.03
C LEU A 368 -1.17 7.26 -17.41
N ALA A 369 -0.52 6.80 -18.47
CA ALA A 369 -1.03 6.93 -19.83
C ALA A 369 -2.38 6.21 -20.01
N LEU A 370 -2.51 5.00 -19.48
CA LEU A 370 -3.74 4.22 -19.47
C LEU A 370 -4.87 4.91 -18.71
N THR A 371 -4.54 5.52 -17.57
CA THR A 371 -5.48 6.32 -16.76
C THR A 371 -5.97 7.54 -17.52
N ILE A 372 -5.08 8.30 -18.14
CA ILE A 372 -5.44 9.47 -18.97
C ILE A 372 -6.31 9.04 -20.16
N PHE A 373 -5.98 7.93 -20.81
CA PHE A 373 -6.76 7.41 -21.94
C PHE A 373 -8.19 7.02 -21.52
N THR A 374 -8.32 6.26 -20.41
CA THR A 374 -9.63 5.83 -19.91
C THR A 374 -10.49 7.01 -19.47
N TYR A 375 -9.88 8.01 -18.79
CA TYR A 375 -10.55 9.22 -18.36
C TYR A 375 -11.06 10.05 -19.56
N ARG A 376 -10.23 10.25 -20.59
CA ARG A 376 -10.64 10.95 -21.83
C ARG A 376 -11.76 10.22 -22.55
N ARG A 377 -11.72 8.89 -22.61
CA ARG A 377 -12.76 8.07 -23.24
C ARG A 377 -14.10 8.19 -22.51
N GLN A 378 -14.09 8.26 -21.18
CA GLN A 378 -15.31 8.43 -20.38
C GLN A 378 -15.89 9.82 -20.53
N LEU A 379 -15.07 10.88 -20.53
CA LEU A 379 -15.53 12.26 -20.80
C LEU A 379 -16.13 12.42 -22.20
N GLY A 380 -15.58 11.74 -23.20
CA GLY A 380 -16.09 11.75 -24.59
C GLY A 380 -17.48 11.07 -24.68
N LYS A 381 -17.70 9.96 -23.99
CA LYS A 381 -19.01 9.30 -23.94
C LYS A 381 -20.09 10.18 -23.29
N ASN A 382 -19.76 10.88 -22.21
CA ASN A 382 -20.70 11.77 -21.52
C ASN A 382 -21.09 13.01 -22.35
N LYS A 383 -20.22 13.50 -23.25
CA LYS A 383 -20.58 14.57 -24.18
C LYS A 383 -21.59 14.13 -25.22
N ASN A 384 -21.40 12.94 -25.80
CA ASN A 384 -22.28 12.43 -26.86
C ASN A 384 -23.70 12.08 -26.35
N THR A 385 -23.84 11.68 -25.07
CA THR A 385 -25.16 11.41 -24.47
C THR A 385 -25.95 12.70 -24.15
N LYS A 386 -25.28 13.84 -24.01
CA LYS A 386 -25.94 15.15 -23.79
C LYS A 386 -26.35 15.86 -25.07
N THR A 387 -25.72 15.53 -26.21
CA THR A 387 -26.00 16.16 -27.53
C THR A 387 -27.05 15.41 -28.34
N GLY A 388 -27.48 14.22 -27.86
CA GLY A 388 -28.51 13.39 -28.49
C GLY A 388 -29.88 13.42 -27.80
N ARG A 389 -30.15 14.46 -27.00
CA ARG A 389 -31.49 14.75 -26.41
C ARG A 389 -31.99 16.08 -26.86
#